data_03f8f9d5f7b17f4a8008f37af274c8bd
#
_entry.id   03f8f9d5f7b17f4a8008f37af274c8bd
#
_cell.length_a   1.000
_cell.length_b   1.000
_cell.length_c   1.000
_cell.angle_alpha   90.00
_cell.angle_beta   90.00
_cell.angle_gamma   90.00
#
_symmetry.space_group_name_H-M   'P 1'
#
loop_
_entity.id
_entity.type
_entity.pdbx_description
1 polymer ?
#
loop_
_entity_poly.entity_id
_entity_poly.type
_entity_poly.pdbx_seq_one_letter_code
_entity_poly.pdbx_strand_id
1 'polypeptide(L)'
;GQLFGKVWRAVIKARIKAETGLTASAGISYCKFLAKVASDYRKPDGICTIHPDKALDFISQLPVEDFWGVGKKTLQKMHYMGIYRGADLRKVSEQHLIEVFGKAGHVFYHFARGIDNRPVVTYRERKSVGCEQTFLEDIYKKAAVIIELYHSVLELQERISKSGFEGRTLT
;
A
#
# COMPACT_ATOMS: atom_id res chain seq x y z
N GLY A 1 -13.85 -20.30 -14.98
CA GLY A 1 -13.01 -19.62 -13.98
C GLY A 1 -13.63 -18.42 -13.27
N GLN A 2 -14.51 -17.63 -13.92
CA GLN A 2 -15.04 -16.37 -13.33
C GLN A 2 -16.03 -16.59 -12.17
N LEU A 3 -16.85 -17.62 -12.22
CA LEU A 3 -17.84 -17.94 -11.18
C LEU A 3 -17.14 -18.39 -9.88
N PHE A 4 -16.12 -19.22 -9.99
CA PHE A 4 -15.31 -19.70 -8.87
C PHE A 4 -14.66 -18.54 -8.09
N GLY A 5 -14.09 -17.58 -8.79
CA GLY A 5 -13.48 -16.42 -8.16
C GLY A 5 -14.47 -15.54 -7.39
N LYS A 6 -15.71 -15.36 -7.84
CA LYS A 6 -16.74 -14.57 -7.13
C LYS A 6 -17.21 -15.25 -5.85
N VAL A 7 -17.41 -16.56 -5.88
CA VAL A 7 -17.88 -17.35 -4.72
C VAL A 7 -16.83 -17.36 -3.60
N TRP A 8 -15.56 -17.65 -3.90
CA TRP A 8 -14.50 -17.67 -2.91
C TRP A 8 -14.33 -16.34 -2.19
N ARG A 9 -14.48 -15.22 -2.88
CA ARG A 9 -14.35 -13.87 -2.32
C ARG A 9 -15.49 -13.52 -1.37
N ALA A 10 -16.71 -13.88 -1.72
CA ALA A 10 -17.85 -13.71 -0.83
C ALA A 10 -17.69 -14.56 0.44
N VAL A 11 -17.21 -15.79 0.30
CA VAL A 11 -16.93 -16.70 1.41
C VAL A 11 -15.84 -16.13 2.33
N ILE A 12 -14.72 -15.66 1.78
CA ILE A 12 -13.62 -15.09 2.58
C ILE A 12 -14.09 -13.86 3.35
N LYS A 13 -14.79 -12.94 2.72
CA LYS A 13 -15.33 -11.74 3.38
C LYS A 13 -16.34 -12.09 4.48
N ALA A 14 -17.26 -13.00 4.20
CA ALA A 14 -18.24 -13.48 5.18
C ALA A 14 -17.55 -14.12 6.38
N ARG A 15 -16.50 -14.91 6.16
CA ARG A 15 -15.71 -15.53 7.20
C ARG A 15 -14.95 -14.51 8.04
N ILE A 16 -14.29 -13.53 7.43
CA ILE A 16 -13.66 -12.43 8.14
C ILE A 16 -14.68 -11.72 9.04
N LYS A 17 -15.86 -11.41 8.50
CA LYS A 17 -16.92 -10.75 9.28
C LYS A 17 -17.40 -11.59 10.44
N ALA A 18 -17.58 -12.89 10.25
CA ALA A 18 -18.03 -13.81 11.29
C ALA A 18 -17.00 -13.99 12.40
N GLU A 19 -15.71 -14.10 12.05
CA GLU A 19 -14.62 -14.38 13.01
C GLU A 19 -14.12 -13.13 13.73
N THR A 20 -14.16 -11.94 13.10
CA THR A 20 -13.55 -10.73 13.66
C THR A 20 -14.53 -9.58 13.92
N GLY A 21 -15.75 -9.66 13.43
CA GLY A 21 -16.72 -8.55 13.45
C GLY A 21 -16.40 -7.44 12.44
N LEU A 22 -15.26 -7.48 11.75
CA LEU A 22 -14.81 -6.44 10.82
C LEU A 22 -15.28 -6.70 9.39
N THR A 23 -15.44 -5.64 8.60
CA THR A 23 -15.68 -5.72 7.17
C THR A 23 -14.37 -5.70 6.40
N ALA A 24 -14.32 -6.36 5.25
CA ALA A 24 -13.19 -6.35 4.33
C ALA A 24 -13.62 -5.98 2.91
N SER A 25 -12.82 -5.20 2.21
CA SER A 25 -12.99 -4.94 0.77
C SER A 25 -11.98 -5.71 -0.04
N ALA A 26 -12.36 -6.18 -1.23
CA ALA A 26 -11.49 -6.97 -2.09
C ALA A 26 -11.40 -6.39 -3.49
N GLY A 27 -10.18 -6.24 -3.98
CA GLY A 27 -9.87 -5.84 -5.35
C GLY A 27 -9.25 -6.98 -6.14
N ILE A 28 -9.65 -7.12 -7.39
CA ILE A 28 -9.20 -8.18 -8.26
C ILE A 28 -8.81 -7.62 -9.60
N SER A 29 -7.60 -7.98 -10.03
CA SER A 29 -7.12 -7.68 -11.36
C SER A 29 -5.96 -8.62 -11.74
N TYR A 30 -5.40 -8.43 -12.92
CA TYR A 30 -4.29 -9.22 -13.45
C TYR A 30 -2.91 -8.79 -12.88
N CYS A 31 -2.83 -7.64 -12.19
CA CYS A 31 -1.60 -7.17 -11.58
C CYS A 31 -1.85 -6.55 -10.21
N LYS A 32 -0.79 -6.44 -9.38
CA LYS A 32 -0.87 -5.95 -7.99
C LYS A 32 -1.38 -4.53 -7.88
N PHE A 33 -0.92 -3.63 -8.75
CA PHE A 33 -1.32 -2.24 -8.77
C PHE A 33 -2.84 -2.11 -8.91
N LEU A 34 -3.41 -2.70 -9.95
CA LEU A 34 -4.84 -2.61 -10.21
C LEU A 34 -5.68 -3.35 -9.16
N ALA A 35 -5.20 -4.49 -8.64
CA ALA A 35 -5.87 -5.18 -7.56
C ALA A 35 -5.93 -4.32 -6.28
N LYS A 36 -4.85 -3.59 -5.97
CA LYS A 36 -4.82 -2.67 -4.82
C LYS A 36 -5.78 -1.51 -5.02
N VAL A 37 -5.75 -0.84 -6.17
CA VAL A 37 -6.69 0.25 -6.49
C VAL A 37 -8.13 -0.23 -6.45
N ALA A 38 -8.42 -1.39 -7.05
CA ALA A 38 -9.74 -2.00 -7.03
C ALA A 38 -10.24 -2.28 -5.60
N SER A 39 -9.36 -2.65 -4.67
CA SER A 39 -9.73 -2.90 -3.26
C SER A 39 -10.16 -1.63 -2.54
N ASP A 40 -9.68 -0.46 -2.95
CA ASP A 40 -10.03 0.83 -2.37
C ASP A 40 -11.26 1.46 -3.03
N TYR A 41 -11.51 1.14 -4.31
CA TYR A 41 -12.52 1.78 -5.16
C TYR A 41 -13.97 1.62 -4.69
N ARG A 42 -14.30 0.52 -4.02
CA ARG A 42 -15.65 0.24 -3.48
C ARG A 42 -15.65 -0.02 -1.98
N LYS A 43 -14.88 0.75 -1.22
CA LYS A 43 -14.95 0.73 0.24
C LYS A 43 -16.21 1.47 0.73
N PRO A 44 -16.78 1.06 1.88
CA PRO A 44 -16.48 -0.13 2.67
C PRO A 44 -17.15 -1.40 2.12
N ASP A 45 -16.66 -2.55 2.55
CA ASP A 45 -17.24 -3.89 2.32
C ASP A 45 -17.54 -4.25 0.85
N GLY A 46 -16.84 -3.60 -0.09
CA GLY A 46 -17.03 -3.79 -1.53
C GLY A 46 -16.15 -4.89 -2.14
N ILE A 47 -16.55 -5.33 -3.34
CA ILE A 47 -15.73 -6.15 -4.23
C ILE A 47 -15.67 -5.43 -5.58
N CYS A 48 -14.46 -5.17 -6.07
CA CYS A 48 -14.24 -4.57 -7.38
C CYS A 48 -13.32 -5.45 -8.22
N THR A 49 -13.69 -5.68 -9.48
CA THR A 49 -12.87 -6.40 -10.44
C THR A 49 -12.57 -5.49 -11.62
N ILE A 50 -11.28 -5.34 -11.94
CA ILE A 50 -10.81 -4.62 -13.12
C ILE A 50 -10.27 -5.67 -14.11
N HIS A 51 -11.01 -5.87 -15.20
CA HIS A 51 -10.64 -6.79 -16.28
C HIS A 51 -9.56 -6.16 -17.17
N PRO A 52 -8.70 -6.99 -17.83
CA PRO A 52 -7.63 -6.48 -18.68
C PRO A 52 -8.11 -5.56 -19.81
N ASP A 53 -9.22 -5.90 -20.45
CA ASP A 53 -9.86 -5.12 -21.54
C ASP A 53 -10.39 -3.75 -21.11
N LYS A 54 -10.68 -3.56 -19.80
CA LYS A 54 -11.15 -2.30 -19.21
C LYS A 54 -10.10 -1.56 -18.41
N ALA A 55 -8.92 -2.13 -18.27
CA ALA A 55 -7.88 -1.60 -17.40
C ALA A 55 -7.39 -0.21 -17.81
N LEU A 56 -7.13 0.01 -19.10
CA LEU A 56 -6.64 1.30 -19.60
C LEU A 56 -7.70 2.40 -19.53
N ASP A 57 -8.96 2.08 -19.78
CA ASP A 57 -10.07 3.03 -19.62
C ASP A 57 -10.25 3.40 -18.16
N PHE A 58 -10.19 2.42 -17.26
CA PHE A 58 -10.26 2.63 -15.82
C PHE A 58 -9.12 3.53 -15.34
N ILE A 59 -7.86 3.19 -15.70
CA ILE A 59 -6.68 3.98 -15.33
C ILE A 59 -6.77 5.42 -15.86
N SER A 60 -7.30 5.60 -17.07
CA SER A 60 -7.44 6.94 -17.69
C SER A 60 -8.29 7.88 -16.85
N GLN A 61 -9.35 7.36 -16.22
CA GLN A 61 -10.24 8.11 -15.35
C GLN A 61 -9.78 8.21 -13.90
N LEU A 62 -8.84 7.35 -13.48
CA LEU A 62 -8.39 7.26 -12.10
C LEU A 62 -7.66 8.54 -11.69
N PRO A 63 -8.08 9.22 -10.61
CA PRO A 63 -7.32 10.33 -10.02
C PRO A 63 -5.91 9.88 -9.63
N VAL A 64 -4.90 10.73 -9.83
CA VAL A 64 -3.51 10.36 -9.51
C VAL A 64 -3.26 10.15 -8.02
N GLU A 65 -4.07 10.72 -7.16
CA GLU A 65 -4.06 10.50 -5.71
C GLU A 65 -4.39 9.07 -5.32
N ASP A 66 -5.14 8.35 -6.16
CA ASP A 66 -5.50 6.95 -5.96
C ASP A 66 -4.43 5.97 -6.49
N PHE A 67 -3.39 6.50 -7.13
CA PHE A 67 -2.26 5.67 -7.55
C PHE A 67 -1.44 5.24 -6.34
N TRP A 68 -1.17 3.95 -6.26
CA TRP A 68 -0.34 3.42 -5.20
C TRP A 68 1.05 4.06 -5.20
N GLY A 69 1.46 4.60 -4.06
CA GLY A 69 2.73 5.30 -3.90
C GLY A 69 2.68 6.81 -4.09
N VAL A 70 1.52 7.37 -4.45
CA VAL A 70 1.33 8.83 -4.52
C VAL A 70 0.92 9.37 -3.15
N GLY A 71 1.89 9.90 -2.41
CA GLY A 71 1.64 10.62 -1.16
C GLY A 71 1.46 12.13 -1.40
N LYS A 72 1.13 12.88 -0.36
CA LYS A 72 0.81 14.32 -0.43
C LYS A 72 1.85 15.15 -1.21
N LYS A 73 3.16 14.94 -0.97
CA LYS A 73 4.22 15.68 -1.67
C LYS A 73 4.30 15.33 -3.17
N THR A 74 4.12 14.07 -3.51
CA THR A 74 4.11 13.59 -4.90
C THR A 74 2.89 14.14 -5.63
N LEU A 75 1.71 14.12 -5.00
CA LEU A 75 0.48 14.68 -5.53
C LEU A 75 0.62 16.15 -5.87
N GLN A 76 1.16 16.97 -4.97
CA GLN A 76 1.41 18.39 -5.22
C GLN A 76 2.29 18.62 -6.45
N LYS A 77 3.37 17.84 -6.60
CA LYS A 77 4.23 17.91 -7.79
C LYS A 77 3.49 17.51 -9.07
N MET A 78 2.68 16.45 -9.03
CA MET A 78 1.88 16.03 -10.17
C MET A 78 0.89 17.11 -10.60
N HIS A 79 0.17 17.72 -9.65
CA HIS A 79 -0.76 18.81 -9.92
C HIS A 79 -0.05 20.04 -10.51
N TYR A 80 1.14 20.38 -10.01
CA TYR A 80 1.94 21.46 -10.58
C TYR A 80 2.34 21.22 -12.05
N MET A 81 2.52 19.93 -12.42
CA MET A 81 2.78 19.50 -13.80
C MET A 81 1.51 19.37 -14.66
N GLY A 82 0.33 19.71 -14.14
CA GLY A 82 -0.95 19.52 -14.83
C GLY A 82 -1.42 18.07 -14.92
N ILE A 83 -0.89 17.18 -14.06
CA ILE A 83 -1.23 15.76 -14.02
C ILE A 83 -2.26 15.55 -12.92
N TYR A 84 -3.51 15.27 -13.29
CA TYR A 84 -4.63 15.06 -12.36
C TYR A 84 -5.19 13.64 -12.44
N ARG A 85 -5.04 12.97 -13.59
CA ARG A 85 -5.57 11.61 -13.83
C ARG A 85 -4.55 10.74 -14.54
N GLY A 86 -4.80 9.44 -14.55
CA GLY A 86 -3.97 8.50 -15.27
C GLY A 86 -3.81 8.80 -16.76
N ALA A 87 -4.84 9.38 -17.41
CA ALA A 87 -4.75 9.85 -18.78
C ALA A 87 -3.68 10.92 -18.97
N ASP A 88 -3.53 11.85 -18.02
CA ASP A 88 -2.53 12.91 -18.09
C ASP A 88 -1.13 12.34 -17.83
N LEU A 89 -1.01 11.47 -16.82
CA LEU A 89 0.23 10.79 -16.49
C LEU A 89 0.78 9.98 -17.69
N ARG A 90 -0.12 9.38 -18.49
CA ARG A 90 0.25 8.61 -19.69
C ARG A 90 0.87 9.46 -20.80
N LYS A 91 0.55 10.76 -20.87
CA LYS A 91 1.11 11.70 -21.87
C LYS A 91 2.56 12.09 -21.55
N VAL A 92 3.00 11.92 -20.31
CA VAL A 92 4.35 12.31 -19.88
C VAL A 92 5.34 11.21 -20.25
N SER A 93 6.53 11.60 -20.71
CA SER A 93 7.60 10.66 -21.04
C SER A 93 8.15 10.00 -19.77
N GLU A 94 8.64 8.77 -19.91
CA GLU A 94 9.27 8.05 -18.80
C GLU A 94 10.46 8.79 -18.24
N GLN A 95 11.32 9.32 -19.15
CA GLN A 95 12.50 10.08 -18.74
C GLN A 95 12.14 11.28 -17.87
N HIS A 96 11.13 12.08 -18.27
CA HIS A 96 10.72 13.24 -17.49
C HIS A 96 10.13 12.84 -16.13
N LEU A 97 9.36 11.75 -16.06
CA LEU A 97 8.87 11.24 -14.79
C LEU A 97 10.01 10.77 -13.88
N ILE A 98 11.06 10.16 -14.44
CA ILE A 98 12.24 9.75 -13.67
C ILE A 98 13.04 10.96 -13.18
N GLU A 99 13.20 12.00 -13.99
CA GLU A 99 13.84 13.25 -13.59
C GLU A 99 13.17 13.90 -12.39
N VAL A 100 11.84 13.92 -12.37
CA VAL A 100 11.06 14.60 -11.31
C VAL A 100 10.84 13.73 -10.07
N PHE A 101 10.59 12.44 -10.26
CA PHE A 101 10.17 11.50 -9.19
C PHE A 101 11.19 10.39 -8.89
N GLY A 102 12.32 10.37 -9.59
CA GLY A 102 13.33 9.32 -9.43
C GLY A 102 12.78 7.93 -9.78
N LYS A 103 13.12 6.93 -8.99
CA LYS A 103 12.64 5.54 -9.17
C LYS A 103 11.12 5.43 -9.19
N ALA A 104 10.41 6.29 -8.48
CA ALA A 104 8.95 6.29 -8.48
C ALA A 104 8.39 6.72 -9.84
N GLY A 105 9.06 7.59 -10.59
CA GLY A 105 8.66 8.02 -11.92
C GLY A 105 8.58 6.86 -12.91
N HIS A 106 9.55 5.94 -12.89
CA HIS A 106 9.51 4.70 -13.65
C HIS A 106 8.27 3.85 -13.31
N VAL A 107 7.97 3.72 -12.02
CA VAL A 107 6.79 2.97 -11.56
C VAL A 107 5.49 3.63 -12.03
N PHE A 108 5.36 4.93 -11.89
CA PHE A 108 4.17 5.69 -12.32
C PHE A 108 3.94 5.60 -13.84
N TYR A 109 5.02 5.65 -14.63
CA TYR A 109 4.95 5.46 -16.08
C TYR A 109 4.32 4.13 -16.47
N HIS A 110 4.76 3.05 -15.82
CA HIS A 110 4.24 1.70 -16.07
C HIS A 110 2.82 1.52 -15.54
N PHE A 111 2.53 2.02 -14.36
CA PHE A 111 1.18 1.97 -13.78
C PHE A 111 0.14 2.68 -14.66
N ALA A 112 0.47 3.86 -15.21
CA ALA A 112 -0.42 4.57 -16.13
C ALA A 112 -0.75 3.76 -17.41
N ARG A 113 0.05 2.74 -17.72
CA ARG A 113 -0.10 1.83 -18.86
C ARG A 113 -0.64 0.45 -18.46
N GLY A 114 -1.03 0.28 -17.19
CA GLY A 114 -1.54 -0.99 -16.66
C GLY A 114 -0.47 -2.07 -16.51
N ILE A 115 0.79 -1.69 -16.47
CA ILE A 115 1.92 -2.62 -16.37
C ILE A 115 2.43 -2.65 -14.93
N ASP A 116 2.42 -3.84 -14.32
CA ASP A 116 3.02 -4.11 -13.02
C ASP A 116 3.46 -5.59 -12.98
N ASN A 117 4.72 -5.81 -13.25
CA ASN A 117 5.32 -7.14 -13.35
C ASN A 117 5.78 -7.72 -12.00
N ARG A 118 5.46 -7.06 -10.87
CA ARG A 118 5.86 -7.55 -9.55
C ARG A 118 5.09 -8.83 -9.20
N PRO A 119 5.79 -9.94 -8.92
CA PRO A 119 5.14 -11.19 -8.55
C PRO A 119 4.46 -11.07 -7.18
N VAL A 120 3.46 -11.93 -6.93
CA VAL A 120 2.93 -12.14 -5.59
C VAL A 120 3.94 -12.97 -4.81
N VAL A 121 4.48 -12.37 -3.75
CA VAL A 121 5.46 -13.03 -2.86
C VAL A 121 4.73 -13.40 -1.58
N THR A 122 4.58 -14.70 -1.34
CA THR A 122 3.85 -15.25 -0.20
C THR A 122 4.68 -15.30 1.08
N TYR A 123 5.99 -15.35 0.95
CA TYR A 123 6.93 -15.34 2.07
C TYR A 123 8.01 -14.27 1.85
N ARG A 124 8.27 -13.50 2.88
CA ARG A 124 9.41 -12.57 2.92
C ARG A 124 10.14 -12.75 4.22
N GLU A 125 11.44 -12.92 4.12
CA GLU A 125 12.31 -12.88 5.28
C GLU A 125 12.21 -11.49 5.97
N ARG A 126 12.08 -11.51 7.29
CA ARG A 126 12.01 -10.27 8.09
C ARG A 126 13.37 -9.57 8.07
N LYS A 127 13.39 -8.31 7.69
CA LYS A 127 14.63 -7.49 7.61
C LYS A 127 14.84 -6.59 8.81
N SER A 128 13.81 -6.33 9.61
CA SER A 128 13.88 -5.49 10.80
C SER A 128 12.80 -5.89 11.80
N VAL A 129 13.08 -5.65 13.06
CA VAL A 129 12.12 -5.74 14.16
C VAL A 129 12.15 -4.39 14.88
N GLY A 130 11.00 -3.81 15.12
CA GLY A 130 10.87 -2.53 15.80
C GLY A 130 9.64 -2.50 16.70
N CYS A 131 9.65 -1.58 17.65
CA CYS A 131 8.47 -1.15 18.40
C CYS A 131 8.39 0.37 18.33
N GLU A 132 7.19 0.89 18.33
CA GLU A 132 6.90 2.32 18.24
C GLU A 132 5.65 2.60 19.07
N GLN A 133 5.68 3.67 19.84
CA GLN A 133 4.56 4.09 20.67
C GLN A 133 4.31 5.59 20.44
N THR A 134 3.03 5.94 20.27
CA THR A 134 2.58 7.33 20.19
C THR A 134 1.86 7.67 21.49
N PHE A 135 2.30 8.75 22.14
CA PHE A 135 1.69 9.23 23.38
C PHE A 135 0.52 10.19 23.06
N LEU A 136 -0.49 10.18 23.92
CA LEU A 136 -1.62 11.12 23.82
C LEU A 136 -1.21 12.55 24.10
N GLU A 137 -0.22 12.73 24.99
CA GLU A 137 0.35 14.01 25.39
C GLU A 137 1.87 13.98 25.28
N ASP A 138 2.47 15.13 25.00
CA ASP A 138 3.94 15.25 24.92
C ASP A 138 4.60 14.99 26.28
N ILE A 139 5.71 14.27 26.29
CA ILE A 139 6.47 13.96 27.49
C ILE A 139 7.65 14.93 27.63
N TYR A 140 7.62 15.78 28.64
CA TYR A 140 8.66 16.81 28.87
C TYR A 140 9.69 16.43 29.94
N LYS A 141 9.37 15.49 30.85
CA LYS A 141 10.26 15.10 31.94
C LYS A 141 11.24 14.03 31.49
N LYS A 142 12.54 14.28 31.57
CA LYS A 142 13.61 13.34 31.20
C LYS A 142 13.42 11.96 31.83
N ALA A 143 13.06 11.89 33.11
CA ALA A 143 12.84 10.63 33.80
C ALA A 143 11.69 9.82 33.16
N ALA A 144 10.58 10.47 32.79
CA ALA A 144 9.47 9.81 32.12
C ALA A 144 9.85 9.29 30.73
N VAL A 145 10.60 10.07 29.95
CA VAL A 145 11.14 9.62 28.63
C VAL A 145 12.03 8.39 28.80
N ILE A 146 12.89 8.34 29.82
CA ILE A 146 13.75 7.18 30.08
C ILE A 146 12.93 5.94 30.43
N ILE A 147 11.87 6.09 31.22
CA ILE A 147 10.98 4.98 31.59
C ILE A 147 10.28 4.41 30.33
N GLU A 148 9.73 5.27 29.49
CA GLU A 148 9.05 4.85 28.26
C GLU A 148 10.01 4.22 27.24
N LEU A 149 11.25 4.75 27.16
CA LEU A 149 12.30 4.11 26.37
C LEU A 149 12.64 2.72 26.88
N TYR A 150 12.70 2.55 28.21
CA TYR A 150 12.95 1.24 28.82
C TYR A 150 11.82 0.25 28.52
N HIS A 151 10.55 0.68 28.59
CA HIS A 151 9.40 -0.14 28.17
C HIS A 151 9.52 -0.56 26.71
N SER A 152 9.89 0.37 25.82
CA SER A 152 10.10 0.07 24.40
C SER A 152 11.24 -0.96 24.20
N VAL A 153 12.33 -0.88 24.97
CA VAL A 153 13.43 -1.85 24.90
C VAL A 153 12.97 -3.24 25.34
N LEU A 154 12.20 -3.35 26.41
CA LEU A 154 11.65 -4.64 26.86
C LEU A 154 10.72 -5.26 25.84
N GLU A 155 9.83 -4.45 25.24
CA GLU A 155 8.94 -4.90 24.18
C GLU A 155 9.72 -5.37 22.93
N LEU A 156 10.76 -4.62 22.54
CA LEU A 156 11.63 -4.99 21.43
C LEU A 156 12.35 -6.31 21.69
N GLN A 157 12.88 -6.50 22.90
CA GLN A 157 13.53 -7.75 23.32
C GLN A 157 12.57 -8.93 23.21
N GLU A 158 11.35 -8.78 23.68
CA GLU A 158 10.33 -9.84 23.58
C GLU A 158 10.01 -10.18 22.12
N ARG A 159 9.85 -9.18 21.25
CA ARG A 159 9.59 -9.36 19.81
C ARG A 159 10.75 -10.06 19.10
N ILE A 160 11.99 -9.70 19.43
CA ILE A 160 13.21 -10.33 18.89
C ILE A 160 13.25 -11.81 19.34
N SER A 161 13.07 -12.08 20.62
CA SER A 161 13.10 -13.45 21.17
C SER A 161 12.03 -14.33 20.54
N LYS A 162 10.80 -13.84 20.40
CA LYS A 162 9.70 -14.60 19.75
C LYS A 162 9.93 -14.86 18.27
N SER A 163 10.64 -13.99 17.58
CA SER A 163 10.86 -14.11 16.13
C SER A 163 12.15 -14.83 15.75
N GLY A 164 13.06 -15.08 16.70
CA GLY A 164 14.41 -15.58 16.44
C GLY A 164 15.23 -14.65 15.53
N PHE A 165 14.95 -13.33 15.56
CA PHE A 165 15.60 -12.37 14.68
C PHE A 165 16.98 -11.99 15.22
N GLU A 166 17.98 -11.99 14.33
CA GLU A 166 19.33 -11.49 14.62
C GLU A 166 19.57 -10.22 13.81
N GLY A 167 19.77 -9.09 14.50
CA GLY A 167 20.05 -7.79 13.90
C GLY A 167 21.51 -7.37 14.08
N ARG A 168 22.05 -6.62 13.11
CA ARG A 168 23.41 -6.05 13.18
C ARG A 168 23.41 -4.56 13.51
N THR A 169 22.27 -3.90 13.43
CA THR A 169 22.12 -2.46 13.62
C THR A 169 20.97 -2.17 14.56
N LEU A 170 21.20 -1.31 15.53
CA LEU A 170 20.19 -0.73 16.42
C LEU A 170 20.08 0.76 16.07
N THR A 171 18.84 1.26 15.87
CA THR A 171 18.52 2.67 15.60
C THR A 171 17.44 3.15 16.53
#